data_e5e6fdeac8ea2b434b7aa06a6f705b1b
#
_entry.id   e5e6fdeac8ea2b434b7aa06a6f705b1b
#
_cell.length_a   1.000
_cell.length_b   1.000
_cell.length_c   1.000
_cell.angle_alpha   90.00
_cell.angle_beta   90.00
_cell.angle_gamma   90.00
#
_symmetry.space_group_name_H-M   'P 1'
#
loop_
_entity.id
_entity.type
_entity.pdbx_description
1 polymer ?
#
loop_
_entity_poly.entity_id
_entity_poly.type
_entity_poly.pdbx_seq_one_letter_code
_entity_poly.pdbx_strand_id
1 'polypeptide(L)'
;DDTMDVNKLMAELERRHPGESEYLQAVREVLTTVEETYNRHPEFEANKIAERIVEPDRIFTFKVPWVDDRGNVQVNIGYRVQFNNALGPYKGGLRFHSSVNLSILKFLGFEQIFKNALTTLPMGGAKGGSDFNPRGKSDAEVMRFCQAFMTELWRYIGPETDVPAGDIGVGGREIGYLYGMYRKLARENTGVLTGKGMTFGGSLCLLYTSDAADERSS
;
A
#
# COMPACT_ATOMS: atom_id res chain seq x y z
N ASP A 1 20.25 7.51 27.27
CA ASP A 1 20.49 6.11 26.86
C ASP A 1 20.75 6.10 25.37
N ASP A 2 21.95 5.69 24.96
CA ASP A 2 22.40 5.74 23.55
C ASP A 2 22.01 4.47 22.77
N THR A 3 21.00 3.74 23.25
CA THR A 3 20.56 2.46 22.66
C THR A 3 19.05 2.38 22.55
N MET A 4 18.57 1.73 21.48
CA MET A 4 17.16 1.40 21.31
C MET A 4 16.75 0.36 22.36
N ASP A 5 15.61 0.61 23.01
CA ASP A 5 14.89 -0.35 23.85
C ASP A 5 13.58 -0.71 23.15
N VAL A 6 13.52 -1.90 22.58
CA VAL A 6 12.34 -2.39 21.81
C VAL A 6 11.09 -2.39 22.67
N ASN A 7 11.16 -2.79 23.95
CA ASN A 7 9.98 -2.84 24.80
C ASN A 7 9.41 -1.45 25.10
N LYS A 8 10.28 -0.48 25.33
CA LYS A 8 9.88 0.92 25.55
C LYS A 8 9.24 1.52 24.30
N LEU A 9 9.86 1.33 23.14
CA LEU A 9 9.33 1.81 21.86
C LEU A 9 7.98 1.16 21.53
N MET A 10 7.87 -0.14 21.73
CA MET A 10 6.60 -0.86 21.50
C MET A 10 5.49 -0.41 22.45
N ALA A 11 5.77 -0.18 23.73
CA ALA A 11 4.77 0.34 24.66
C ALA A 11 4.22 1.71 24.22
N GLU A 12 5.07 2.55 23.66
CA GLU A 12 4.66 3.85 23.14
C GLU A 12 3.81 3.70 21.87
N LEU A 13 4.20 2.80 20.93
CA LEU A 13 3.43 2.51 19.73
C LEU A 13 2.06 1.92 20.04
N GLU A 14 1.98 0.98 20.96
CA GLU A 14 0.70 0.38 21.41
C GLU A 14 -0.25 1.44 21.98
N ARG A 15 0.28 2.41 22.69
CA ARG A 15 -0.51 3.52 23.21
C ARG A 15 -1.03 4.45 22.12
N ARG A 16 -0.24 4.67 21.06
CA ARG A 16 -0.61 5.53 19.91
C ARG A 16 -1.52 4.83 18.92
N HIS A 17 -1.39 3.52 18.76
CA HIS A 17 -2.07 2.71 17.77
C HIS A 17 -2.88 1.56 18.40
N PRO A 18 -3.85 1.86 19.30
CA PRO A 18 -4.59 0.81 20.00
C PRO A 18 -5.42 -0.03 19.03
N GLY A 19 -5.37 -1.36 19.19
CA GLY A 19 -6.14 -2.30 18.39
C GLY A 19 -5.56 -2.66 17.03
N GLU A 20 -4.41 -2.11 16.66
CA GLU A 20 -3.75 -2.42 15.39
C GLU A 20 -2.76 -3.59 15.56
N SER A 21 -3.28 -4.78 15.89
CA SER A 21 -2.50 -5.95 16.30
C SER A 21 -1.52 -6.44 15.23
N GLU A 22 -1.94 -6.51 13.97
CA GLU A 22 -1.12 -7.00 12.87
C GLU A 22 0.08 -6.09 12.63
N TYR A 23 -0.15 -4.78 12.64
CA TYR A 23 0.92 -3.78 12.50
C TYR A 23 1.89 -3.83 13.67
N LEU A 24 1.39 -3.82 14.90
CA LEU A 24 2.21 -3.83 16.11
C LEU A 24 3.05 -5.11 16.23
N GLN A 25 2.49 -6.27 15.86
CA GLN A 25 3.23 -7.52 15.83
C GLN A 25 4.39 -7.48 14.83
N ALA A 26 4.13 -7.03 13.61
CA ALA A 26 5.17 -6.94 12.58
C ALA A 26 6.31 -6.00 12.97
N VAL A 27 5.99 -4.85 13.56
CA VAL A 27 6.99 -3.91 14.06
C VAL A 27 7.84 -4.57 15.16
N ARG A 28 7.22 -5.23 16.12
CA ARG A 28 7.93 -5.93 17.20
C ARG A 28 8.90 -6.98 16.66
N GLU A 29 8.47 -7.80 15.72
CA GLU A 29 9.30 -8.85 15.12
C GLU A 29 10.54 -8.28 14.43
N VAL A 30 10.36 -7.24 13.63
CA VAL A 30 11.48 -6.58 12.93
C VAL A 30 12.42 -5.91 13.92
N LEU A 31 11.91 -5.10 14.84
CA LEU A 31 12.75 -4.38 15.81
C LEU A 31 13.55 -5.33 16.69
N THR A 32 12.94 -6.42 17.17
CA THR A 32 13.65 -7.44 17.96
C THR A 32 14.78 -8.08 17.15
N THR A 33 14.55 -8.33 15.86
CA THR A 33 15.55 -8.93 14.98
C THR A 33 16.76 -8.02 14.75
N VAL A 34 16.53 -6.72 14.64
CA VAL A 34 17.58 -5.74 14.30
C VAL A 34 18.22 -5.06 15.51
N GLU A 35 17.68 -5.25 16.71
CA GLU A 35 18.08 -4.52 17.93
C GLU A 35 19.58 -4.55 18.19
N GLU A 36 20.20 -5.73 18.15
CA GLU A 36 21.64 -5.89 18.38
C GLU A 36 22.46 -5.15 17.33
N THR A 37 22.07 -5.26 16.04
CA THR A 37 22.77 -4.57 14.94
C THR A 37 22.57 -3.08 15.03
N TYR A 38 21.36 -2.62 15.32
CA TYR A 38 21.03 -1.20 15.49
C TYR A 38 21.87 -0.56 16.60
N ASN A 39 21.99 -1.24 17.75
CA ASN A 39 22.71 -0.73 18.91
C ASN A 39 24.24 -0.69 18.76
N ARG A 40 24.78 -1.30 17.69
CA ARG A 40 26.19 -1.12 17.29
C ARG A 40 26.44 0.20 16.56
N HIS A 41 25.39 0.95 16.23
CA HIS A 41 25.42 2.18 15.46
C HIS A 41 24.79 3.33 16.25
N PRO A 42 25.55 4.00 17.14
CA PRO A 42 25.03 5.09 17.98
C PRO A 42 24.38 6.23 17.18
N GLU A 43 24.83 6.43 15.94
CA GLU A 43 24.25 7.40 15.02
C GLU A 43 22.80 7.10 14.65
N PHE A 44 22.37 5.84 14.69
CA PHE A 44 20.98 5.48 14.42
C PHE A 44 20.06 5.96 15.53
N GLU A 45 20.44 5.77 16.79
CA GLU A 45 19.67 6.26 17.92
C GLU A 45 19.70 7.80 18.00
N ALA A 46 20.86 8.42 17.77
CA ALA A 46 21.00 9.87 17.72
C ALA A 46 20.05 10.53 16.69
N ASN A 47 19.75 9.84 15.59
CA ASN A 47 18.85 10.30 14.54
C ASN A 47 17.42 9.73 14.66
N LYS A 48 17.11 8.99 15.71
CA LYS A 48 15.79 8.39 15.97
C LYS A 48 15.27 7.56 14.79
N ILE A 49 16.18 6.75 14.21
CA ILE A 49 15.86 5.96 13.01
C ILE A 49 14.76 4.94 13.32
N ALA A 50 14.79 4.27 14.47
CA ALA A 50 13.77 3.28 14.84
C ALA A 50 12.37 3.94 14.93
N GLU A 51 12.24 5.04 15.67
CA GLU A 51 10.97 5.77 15.80
C GLU A 51 10.46 6.30 14.47
N ARG A 52 11.35 6.71 13.58
CA ARG A 52 10.98 7.23 12.26
C ARG A 52 10.57 6.16 11.28
N ILE A 53 11.18 4.97 11.34
CA ILE A 53 10.90 3.90 10.38
C ILE A 53 9.64 3.11 10.72
N VAL A 54 9.21 3.10 11.97
CA VAL A 54 8.02 2.38 12.41
C VAL A 54 6.72 3.15 12.18
N GLU A 55 6.79 4.47 12.01
CA GLU A 55 5.61 5.29 11.72
C GLU A 55 5.50 5.57 10.22
N PRO A 56 4.31 5.45 9.63
CA PRO A 56 4.10 5.87 8.25
C PRO A 56 4.20 7.39 8.09
N ASP A 57 4.70 7.83 6.94
CA ASP A 57 4.79 9.27 6.63
C ASP A 57 3.40 9.90 6.52
N ARG A 58 2.47 9.22 5.81
CA ARG A 58 1.09 9.69 5.59
C ARG A 58 0.12 8.53 5.42
N ILE A 59 -1.09 8.73 5.90
CA ILE A 59 -2.20 7.81 5.70
C ILE A 59 -3.37 8.60 5.12
N PHE A 60 -3.90 8.13 4.00
CA PHE A 60 -5.14 8.63 3.42
C PHE A 60 -6.24 7.60 3.64
N THR A 61 -7.31 8.01 4.28
CA THR A 61 -8.53 7.22 4.47
C THR A 61 -9.70 7.98 3.86
N PHE A 62 -10.45 7.33 3.01
CA PHE A 62 -11.55 7.98 2.30
C PHE A 62 -12.71 7.01 2.07
N LYS A 63 -13.92 7.53 2.02
CA LYS A 63 -15.11 6.76 1.63
C LYS A 63 -15.18 6.67 0.10
N VAL A 64 -15.63 5.51 -0.38
CA VAL A 64 -15.79 5.21 -1.80
C VAL A 64 -17.25 4.82 -2.06
N PRO A 65 -18.14 5.76 -2.33
CA PRO A 65 -19.50 5.46 -2.75
C PRO A 65 -19.51 5.03 -4.24
N TRP A 66 -20.22 3.96 -4.54
CA TRP A 66 -20.38 3.45 -5.90
C TRP A 66 -21.77 2.80 -6.06
N VAL A 67 -22.20 2.54 -7.28
CA VAL A 67 -23.53 2.01 -7.57
C VAL A 67 -23.42 0.59 -8.11
N ASP A 68 -24.17 -0.35 -7.52
CA ASP A 68 -24.25 -1.72 -7.98
C ASP A 68 -25.13 -1.89 -9.24
N ASP A 69 -25.18 -3.09 -9.80
CA ASP A 69 -25.97 -3.36 -11.01
C ASP A 69 -27.48 -3.25 -10.80
N ARG A 70 -27.94 -3.24 -9.54
CA ARG A 70 -29.35 -3.06 -9.18
C ARG A 70 -29.72 -1.59 -8.96
N GLY A 71 -28.76 -0.67 -9.09
CA GLY A 71 -28.94 0.75 -8.86
C GLY A 71 -28.83 1.19 -7.39
N ASN A 72 -28.39 0.29 -6.49
CA ASN A 72 -28.22 0.65 -5.09
C ASN A 72 -26.85 1.28 -4.85
N VAL A 73 -26.81 2.30 -4.00
CA VAL A 73 -25.57 2.91 -3.55
C VAL A 73 -24.90 2.01 -2.51
N GLN A 74 -23.67 1.68 -2.78
CA GLN A 74 -22.77 0.96 -1.87
C GLN A 74 -21.69 1.91 -1.38
N VAL A 75 -21.15 1.70 -0.17
CA VAL A 75 -20.07 2.52 0.38
C VAL A 75 -19.00 1.60 0.94
N ASN A 76 -17.80 1.73 0.39
CA ASN A 76 -16.60 1.07 0.91
C ASN A 76 -15.62 2.11 1.44
N ILE A 77 -14.62 1.67 2.19
CA ILE A 77 -13.54 2.51 2.67
C ILE A 77 -12.28 2.22 1.85
N GLY A 78 -11.65 3.28 1.37
CA GLY A 78 -10.37 3.23 0.69
C GLY A 78 -9.24 3.75 1.57
N TYR A 79 -8.04 3.21 1.35
CA TYR A 79 -6.84 3.57 2.08
C TYR A 79 -5.63 3.67 1.17
N ARG A 80 -4.72 4.60 1.49
CA ARG A 80 -3.33 4.58 1.01
C ARG A 80 -2.41 4.94 2.15
N VAL A 81 -1.52 4.02 2.48
CA VAL A 81 -0.46 4.19 3.48
C VAL A 81 0.84 4.46 2.73
N GLN A 82 1.27 5.70 2.71
CA GLN A 82 2.59 6.12 2.24
C GLN A 82 3.55 5.97 3.41
N PHE A 83 4.24 4.81 3.45
CA PHE A 83 4.92 4.43 4.66
C PHE A 83 6.27 5.13 4.81
N ASN A 84 7.11 5.07 3.78
CA ASN A 84 8.43 5.70 3.81
C ASN A 84 8.95 5.95 2.39
N ASN A 85 9.50 7.13 2.13
CA ASN A 85 10.07 7.53 0.84
C ASN A 85 11.56 7.91 0.91
N ALA A 86 12.27 7.49 1.95
CA ALA A 86 13.68 7.84 2.12
C ALA A 86 14.58 7.35 0.96
N LEU A 87 14.24 6.22 0.35
CA LEU A 87 14.99 5.64 -0.76
C LEU A 87 14.46 6.02 -2.15
N GLY A 88 13.28 6.62 -2.25
CA GLY A 88 12.65 6.99 -3.51
C GLY A 88 11.13 7.06 -3.42
N PRO A 89 10.41 7.20 -4.54
CA PRO A 89 8.96 7.28 -4.56
C PRO A 89 8.32 6.12 -3.81
N TYR A 90 7.20 6.38 -3.16
CA TYR A 90 6.40 5.33 -2.53
C TYR A 90 6.00 4.28 -3.57
N LYS A 91 6.17 3.01 -3.25
CA LYS A 91 5.89 1.89 -4.15
C LYS A 91 5.25 0.75 -3.38
N GLY A 92 4.12 0.27 -3.86
CA GLY A 92 3.44 -0.90 -3.29
C GLY A 92 2.03 -1.09 -3.81
N GLY A 93 1.48 -2.29 -3.60
CA GLY A 93 0.22 -2.74 -4.16
C GLY A 93 -1.03 -2.11 -3.55
N LEU A 94 -2.12 -2.25 -4.30
CA LEU A 94 -3.49 -2.02 -3.84
C LEU A 94 -4.16 -3.39 -3.67
N ARG A 95 -4.78 -3.63 -2.50
CA ARG A 95 -5.52 -4.85 -2.18
C ARG A 95 -7.01 -4.57 -2.10
N PHE A 96 -7.82 -5.32 -2.86
CA PHE A 96 -9.29 -5.27 -2.75
C PHE A 96 -9.79 -6.59 -2.20
N HIS A 97 -10.12 -6.59 -0.92
CA HIS A 97 -10.61 -7.77 -0.21
C HIS A 97 -11.40 -7.34 1.04
N SER A 98 -12.42 -8.10 1.39
CA SER A 98 -13.27 -7.79 2.56
C SER A 98 -12.53 -7.73 3.91
N SER A 99 -11.36 -8.37 4.01
CA SER A 99 -10.52 -8.33 5.22
C SER A 99 -9.68 -7.07 5.37
N VAL A 100 -9.62 -6.21 4.34
CA VAL A 100 -8.76 -5.00 4.36
C VAL A 100 -9.23 -4.03 5.43
N ASN A 101 -8.30 -3.63 6.28
CA ASN A 101 -8.43 -2.56 7.26
C ASN A 101 -7.11 -1.81 7.39
N LEU A 102 -7.09 -0.73 8.16
CA LEU A 102 -5.91 0.11 8.29
C LEU A 102 -4.72 -0.64 8.93
N SER A 103 -4.96 -1.47 9.95
CA SER A 103 -3.91 -2.24 10.63
C SER A 103 -3.17 -3.16 9.66
N ILE A 104 -3.91 -3.91 8.83
CA ILE A 104 -3.36 -4.80 7.80
C ILE A 104 -2.55 -4.00 6.77
N LEU A 105 -3.03 -2.86 6.32
CA LEU A 105 -2.32 -2.05 5.34
C LEU A 105 -1.08 -1.38 5.91
N LYS A 106 -1.09 -0.99 7.18
CA LYS A 106 0.11 -0.52 7.88
C LYS A 106 1.14 -1.63 8.04
N PHE A 107 0.71 -2.82 8.43
CA PHE A 107 1.54 -4.02 8.46
C PHE A 107 2.22 -4.28 7.10
N LEU A 108 1.42 -4.38 6.05
CA LEU A 108 1.93 -4.64 4.70
C LEU A 108 2.81 -3.51 4.16
N GLY A 109 2.49 -2.26 4.48
CA GLY A 109 3.31 -1.10 4.12
C GLY A 109 4.65 -1.07 4.83
N PHE A 110 4.68 -1.44 6.11
CA PHE A 110 5.91 -1.59 6.88
C PHE A 110 6.81 -2.67 6.31
N GLU A 111 6.29 -3.85 6.00
CA GLU A 111 7.06 -4.90 5.32
C GLU A 111 7.55 -4.46 3.93
N GLN A 112 6.73 -3.70 3.21
CA GLN A 112 7.05 -3.25 1.85
C GLN A 112 8.30 -2.37 1.81
N ILE A 113 8.57 -1.55 2.82
CA ILE A 113 9.79 -0.71 2.84
C ILE A 113 11.06 -1.56 2.86
N PHE A 114 11.08 -2.64 3.63
CA PHE A 114 12.24 -3.55 3.70
C PHE A 114 12.36 -4.38 2.42
N LYS A 115 11.23 -4.89 1.91
CA LYS A 115 11.21 -5.64 0.65
C LYS A 115 11.78 -4.80 -0.51
N ASN A 116 11.39 -3.54 -0.62
CA ASN A 116 11.89 -2.65 -1.67
C ASN A 116 13.35 -2.26 -1.44
N ALA A 117 13.76 -2.00 -0.20
CA ALA A 117 15.16 -1.70 0.14
C ALA A 117 16.11 -2.83 -0.26
N LEU A 118 15.71 -4.08 -0.06
CA LEU A 118 16.49 -5.27 -0.43
C LEU A 118 16.67 -5.44 -1.95
N THR A 119 15.86 -4.79 -2.78
CA THR A 119 16.05 -4.78 -4.24
C THR A 119 17.22 -3.92 -4.68
N THR A 120 17.74 -3.06 -3.82
CA THR A 120 18.75 -2.01 -4.11
C THR A 120 18.28 -0.92 -5.09
N LEU A 121 17.03 -0.96 -5.52
CA LEU A 121 16.45 0.06 -6.39
C LEU A 121 15.96 1.28 -5.58
N PRO A 122 15.94 2.48 -6.18
CA PRO A 122 15.54 3.71 -5.51
C PRO A 122 14.00 3.79 -5.34
N MET A 123 13.45 2.95 -4.50
CA MET A 123 12.01 2.87 -4.23
C MET A 123 11.76 2.91 -2.73
N GLY A 124 10.79 3.73 -2.33
CA GLY A 124 10.20 3.70 -1.00
C GLY A 124 9.15 2.59 -0.86
N GLY A 125 8.35 2.65 0.19
CA GLY A 125 7.29 1.67 0.45
C GLY A 125 5.94 2.30 0.72
N ALA A 126 4.91 1.68 0.17
CA ALA A 126 3.52 2.03 0.39
C ALA A 126 2.62 0.80 0.28
N LYS A 127 1.42 0.91 0.82
CA LYS A 127 0.36 -0.07 0.62
C LYS A 127 -0.99 0.62 0.65
N GLY A 128 -1.94 0.11 -0.10
CA GLY A 128 -3.29 0.65 -0.11
C GLY A 128 -4.32 -0.42 -0.43
N GLY A 129 -5.56 0.01 -0.55
CA GLY A 129 -6.64 -0.88 -0.90
C GLY A 129 -7.98 -0.46 -0.31
N SER A 130 -8.89 -1.42 -0.27
CA SER A 130 -10.25 -1.24 0.20
C SER A 130 -10.82 -2.55 0.71
N ASP A 131 -11.82 -2.47 1.59
CA ASP A 131 -12.66 -3.57 2.02
C ASP A 131 -13.65 -4.06 0.93
N PHE A 132 -13.60 -3.44 -0.25
CA PHE A 132 -14.31 -3.91 -1.43
C PHE A 132 -13.79 -5.27 -1.89
N ASN A 133 -14.70 -6.22 -2.11
CA ASN A 133 -14.36 -7.53 -2.65
C ASN A 133 -14.87 -7.65 -4.09
N PRO A 134 -13.98 -7.76 -5.10
CA PRO A 134 -14.38 -7.89 -6.50
C PRO A 134 -14.99 -9.26 -6.85
N ARG A 135 -14.82 -10.28 -6.01
CA ARG A 135 -15.38 -11.61 -6.26
C ARG A 135 -16.91 -11.56 -6.34
N GLY A 136 -17.47 -12.18 -7.39
CA GLY A 136 -18.91 -12.26 -7.61
C GLY A 136 -19.56 -10.96 -8.09
N LYS A 137 -18.77 -9.94 -8.41
CA LYS A 137 -19.23 -8.68 -9.00
C LYS A 137 -19.03 -8.67 -10.50
N SER A 138 -19.90 -7.96 -11.22
CA SER A 138 -19.76 -7.79 -12.67
C SER A 138 -18.57 -6.90 -13.02
N ASP A 139 -18.06 -6.98 -14.23
CA ASP A 139 -17.04 -6.08 -14.74
C ASP A 139 -17.46 -4.61 -14.63
N ALA A 140 -18.75 -4.33 -14.87
CA ALA A 140 -19.30 -2.98 -14.74
C ALA A 140 -19.30 -2.47 -13.30
N GLU A 141 -19.62 -3.31 -12.33
CA GLU A 141 -19.53 -2.97 -10.90
C GLU A 141 -18.09 -2.71 -10.48
N VAL A 142 -17.16 -3.59 -10.86
CA VAL A 142 -15.73 -3.42 -10.56
C VAL A 142 -15.19 -2.15 -11.22
N MET A 143 -15.57 -1.87 -12.46
CA MET A 143 -15.17 -0.63 -13.13
C MET A 143 -15.69 0.63 -12.40
N ARG A 144 -16.96 0.65 -12.01
CA ARG A 144 -17.54 1.78 -11.26
C ARG A 144 -16.85 1.97 -9.92
N PHE A 145 -16.57 0.89 -9.21
CA PHE A 145 -15.82 0.96 -7.96
C PHE A 145 -14.40 1.51 -8.19
N CYS A 146 -13.65 0.99 -9.14
CA CYS A 146 -12.29 1.45 -9.45
C CYS A 146 -12.26 2.94 -9.84
N GLN A 147 -13.25 3.41 -10.60
CA GLN A 147 -13.37 4.81 -10.96
C GLN A 147 -13.65 5.68 -9.73
N ALA A 148 -14.55 5.26 -8.85
CA ALA A 148 -14.86 5.97 -7.62
C ALA A 148 -13.64 5.99 -6.67
N PHE A 149 -12.94 4.87 -6.53
CA PHE A 149 -11.71 4.77 -5.73
C PHE A 149 -10.62 5.70 -6.24
N MET A 150 -10.37 5.72 -7.55
CA MET A 150 -9.34 6.58 -8.13
C MET A 150 -9.71 8.06 -8.08
N THR A 151 -10.99 8.41 -8.10
CA THR A 151 -11.46 9.79 -7.92
C THR A 151 -11.01 10.40 -6.59
N GLU A 152 -10.92 9.57 -5.56
CA GLU A 152 -10.39 9.99 -4.25
C GLU A 152 -8.86 9.95 -4.18
N LEU A 153 -8.24 8.94 -4.82
CA LEU A 153 -6.81 8.67 -4.67
C LEU A 153 -5.90 9.53 -5.57
N TRP A 154 -6.35 9.92 -6.75
CA TRP A 154 -5.48 10.42 -7.83
C TRP A 154 -4.58 11.60 -7.45
N ARG A 155 -5.03 12.47 -6.53
CA ARG A 155 -4.27 13.65 -6.09
C ARG A 155 -3.04 13.33 -5.25
N TYR A 156 -2.98 12.12 -4.69
CA TYR A 156 -1.95 11.71 -3.74
C TYR A 156 -0.89 10.79 -4.37
N ILE A 157 -1.09 10.40 -5.62
CA ILE A 157 -0.19 9.51 -6.36
C ILE A 157 0.40 10.20 -7.59
N GLY A 158 1.46 9.65 -8.11
CA GLY A 158 2.12 10.17 -9.30
C GLY A 158 3.40 9.38 -9.61
N PRO A 159 3.93 9.49 -10.83
CA PRO A 159 5.06 8.67 -11.28
C PRO A 159 6.35 8.89 -10.48
N GLU A 160 6.51 10.07 -9.87
CA GLU A 160 7.67 10.44 -9.06
C GLU A 160 7.34 10.58 -7.57
N THR A 161 6.08 10.37 -7.19
CA THR A 161 5.60 10.53 -5.80
C THR A 161 5.24 9.19 -5.18
N ASP A 162 4.26 8.52 -5.79
CA ASP A 162 3.71 7.26 -5.28
C ASP A 162 3.17 6.45 -6.47
N VAL A 163 3.70 5.26 -6.66
CA VAL A 163 3.38 4.38 -7.79
C VAL A 163 2.73 3.09 -7.27
N PRO A 164 1.39 3.01 -7.26
CA PRO A 164 0.68 1.80 -6.91
C PRO A 164 0.88 0.67 -7.91
N ALA A 165 0.65 -0.56 -7.43
CA ALA A 165 0.67 -1.79 -8.21
C ALA A 165 -0.54 -2.67 -7.89
N GLY A 166 -0.67 -3.81 -8.55
CA GLY A 166 -1.62 -4.85 -8.18
C GLY A 166 -1.21 -5.62 -6.93
N ASP A 167 -2.19 -6.22 -6.29
CA ASP A 167 -2.09 -7.13 -5.16
C ASP A 167 -3.37 -7.99 -5.13
N ILE A 168 -3.68 -8.71 -4.06
CA ILE A 168 -4.89 -9.52 -3.94
C ILE A 168 -6.14 -8.71 -4.36
N GLY A 169 -6.91 -9.25 -5.29
CA GLY A 169 -8.13 -8.63 -5.82
C GLY A 169 -7.90 -7.45 -6.77
N VAL A 170 -6.66 -7.17 -7.17
CA VAL A 170 -6.29 -6.10 -8.11
C VAL A 170 -5.35 -6.66 -9.17
N GLY A 171 -5.92 -7.23 -10.19
CA GLY A 171 -5.21 -7.74 -11.37
C GLY A 171 -5.19 -6.72 -12.53
N GLY A 172 -4.84 -7.21 -13.72
CA GLY A 172 -4.73 -6.37 -14.93
C GLY A 172 -6.02 -5.63 -15.28
N ARG A 173 -7.19 -6.24 -15.05
CA ARG A 173 -8.50 -5.62 -15.26
C ARG A 173 -8.68 -4.39 -14.37
N GLU A 174 -8.49 -4.54 -13.08
CA GLU A 174 -8.62 -3.47 -12.07
C GLU A 174 -7.62 -2.35 -12.33
N ILE A 175 -6.37 -2.70 -12.61
CA ILE A 175 -5.32 -1.73 -12.97
C ILE A 175 -5.72 -0.93 -14.22
N GLY A 176 -6.32 -1.60 -15.22
CA GLY A 176 -6.82 -0.92 -16.41
C GLY A 176 -7.89 0.12 -16.10
N TYR A 177 -8.86 -0.22 -15.25
CA TYR A 177 -9.92 0.71 -14.83
C TYR A 177 -9.37 1.87 -13.98
N LEU A 178 -8.46 1.58 -13.05
CA LEU A 178 -7.81 2.59 -12.22
C LEU A 178 -6.97 3.56 -13.07
N TYR A 179 -6.19 3.04 -13.99
CA TYR A 179 -5.33 3.85 -14.86
C TYR A 179 -6.16 4.71 -15.84
N GLY A 180 -7.21 4.16 -16.42
CA GLY A 180 -8.10 4.91 -17.30
C GLY A 180 -8.73 6.12 -16.59
N MET A 181 -9.15 5.95 -15.33
CA MET A 181 -9.71 7.05 -14.55
C MET A 181 -8.63 8.06 -14.13
N TYR A 182 -7.44 7.61 -13.74
CA TYR A 182 -6.31 8.50 -13.44
C TYR A 182 -5.97 9.39 -14.64
N ARG A 183 -5.84 8.83 -15.84
CA ARG A 183 -5.59 9.60 -17.07
C ARG A 183 -6.64 10.66 -17.33
N LYS A 184 -7.91 10.33 -17.09
CA LYS A 184 -9.03 11.27 -17.25
C LYS A 184 -8.94 12.45 -16.28
N LEU A 185 -8.59 12.20 -15.03
CA LEU A 185 -8.52 13.21 -13.96
C LEU A 185 -7.24 14.03 -14.02
N ALA A 186 -6.08 13.37 -14.12
CA ALA A 186 -4.77 14.02 -14.14
C ALA A 186 -4.40 14.61 -15.51
N ARG A 187 -5.02 14.13 -16.59
CA ARG A 187 -4.69 14.46 -17.98
C ARG A 187 -3.24 14.12 -18.37
N GLU A 188 -2.73 13.06 -17.80
CA GLU A 188 -1.34 12.62 -17.99
C GLU A 188 -1.26 11.18 -18.46
N ASN A 189 -0.29 10.88 -19.33
CA ASN A 189 0.08 9.52 -19.75
C ASN A 189 1.42 9.18 -19.11
N THR A 190 1.41 8.77 -17.85
CA THR A 190 2.63 8.55 -17.06
C THR A 190 2.73 7.13 -16.53
N GLY A 191 3.86 6.80 -15.93
CA GLY A 191 4.14 5.54 -15.27
C GLY A 191 3.54 5.42 -13.84
N VAL A 192 2.43 6.09 -13.55
CA VAL A 192 1.83 6.18 -12.21
C VAL A 192 1.39 4.84 -11.62
N LEU A 193 1.07 3.85 -12.44
CA LEU A 193 0.66 2.50 -12.04
C LEU A 193 1.52 1.46 -12.73
N THR A 194 1.92 0.41 -12.01
CA THR A 194 2.55 -0.78 -12.60
C THR A 194 1.52 -1.89 -12.80
N GLY A 195 1.82 -2.87 -13.66
CA GLY A 195 0.89 -3.94 -14.01
C GLY A 195 -0.12 -3.56 -15.10
N LYS A 196 0.10 -2.46 -15.81
CA LYS A 196 -0.71 -2.06 -16.97
C LYS A 196 -0.55 -3.02 -18.15
N GLY A 197 -1.61 -3.15 -18.97
CA GLY A 197 -1.51 -3.83 -20.25
C GLY A 197 -0.47 -3.20 -21.18
N MET A 198 0.07 -4.00 -22.12
CA MET A 198 1.11 -3.59 -23.07
C MET A 198 0.77 -2.32 -23.86
N THR A 199 -0.50 -2.17 -24.25
CA THR A 199 -1.02 -0.99 -24.96
C THR A 199 -0.95 0.31 -24.15
N PHE A 200 -0.79 0.21 -22.84
CA PHE A 200 -0.69 1.36 -21.94
C PHE A 200 0.70 1.54 -21.34
N GLY A 201 1.73 0.98 -22.00
CA GLY A 201 3.12 1.08 -21.55
C GLY A 201 3.49 0.10 -20.44
N GLY A 202 2.72 -0.99 -20.29
CA GLY A 202 3.02 -2.07 -19.36
C GLY A 202 4.07 -3.05 -19.86
N SER A 203 4.49 -3.97 -18.98
CA SER A 203 5.46 -5.04 -19.25
C SER A 203 4.80 -6.40 -19.04
N LEU A 204 5.02 -7.34 -19.96
CA LEU A 204 4.51 -8.71 -19.88
C LEU A 204 4.89 -9.45 -18.59
N CYS A 205 6.12 -9.24 -18.12
CA CYS A 205 6.63 -9.90 -16.93
C CYS A 205 5.84 -9.53 -15.66
N LEU A 206 5.37 -8.29 -15.55
CA LEU A 206 4.59 -7.83 -14.40
C LEU A 206 3.14 -8.33 -14.42
N LEU A 207 2.55 -8.53 -15.59
CA LEU A 207 1.22 -9.13 -15.74
C LEU A 207 1.22 -10.58 -15.24
N TYR A 208 2.18 -11.39 -15.66
CA TYR A 208 2.28 -12.79 -15.23
C TYR A 208 2.57 -12.98 -13.74
N THR A 209 3.34 -12.10 -13.12
CA THR A 209 3.65 -12.21 -11.68
C THR A 209 2.50 -11.77 -10.79
N SER A 210 1.66 -10.83 -11.22
CA SER A 210 0.45 -10.43 -10.48
C SER A 210 -0.65 -11.51 -10.55
N ASP A 211 -0.86 -12.12 -11.72
CA ASP A 211 -1.84 -13.19 -11.90
C ASP A 211 -1.44 -14.47 -11.14
N ALA A 212 -0.15 -14.81 -11.09
CA ALA A 212 0.36 -15.94 -10.32
C ALA A 212 0.21 -15.77 -8.80
N ALA A 213 0.14 -14.55 -8.30
CA ALA A 213 -0.13 -14.28 -6.89
C ALA A 213 -1.62 -14.48 -6.55
N ASP A 214 -2.52 -14.20 -7.49
CA ASP A 214 -3.97 -14.40 -7.31
C ASP A 214 -4.38 -15.89 -7.35
N GLU A 215 -3.72 -16.71 -8.17
CA GLU A 215 -3.99 -18.15 -8.27
C GLU A 215 -3.53 -18.94 -7.02
N ARG A 216 -2.54 -18.46 -6.28
CA ARG A 216 -2.01 -19.11 -5.08
C ARG A 216 -2.82 -18.81 -3.80
N SER A 217 -3.77 -17.91 -3.87
CA SER A 217 -4.62 -17.49 -2.75
C SER A 217 -6.08 -17.95 -2.88
N SER A 218 -6.39 -18.84 -3.82
CA SER A 218 -7.69 -19.46 -4.04
C SER A 218 -7.82 -20.84 -3.38
#